data_04fc172c524dcd17f08c6e41bc96b00d
#
_entry.id   04fc172c524dcd17f08c6e41bc96b00d
#
_cell.length_a   1.000
_cell.length_b   1.000
_cell.length_c   1.000
_cell.angle_alpha   90.00
_cell.angle_beta   90.00
_cell.angle_gamma   90.00
#
_symmetry.space_group_name_H-M   'P 1'
#
loop_
_entity.id
_entity.type
_entity.pdbx_description
1 polymer ?
#
loop_
_entity_poly.entity_id
_entity_poly.type
_entity_poly.pdbx_seq_one_letter_code
_entity_poly.pdbx_strand_id
1 'polypeptide(L)'
;MSNNLYSTSQMLIQPDELSPMAGDRIPKNSGWRLYIQTVIARSYPRIVGQMRDLSWLFFDTLLPLLSVCTYVFVYRAIHAPEDYIGFVVVGGAMIAFWMNVLWGMSSQLYWEKEQGNLSLYIMSPASMMAILLGMALGGLFSTTLRALMIIILGSLFFNVQYAVSSYAQLFAVFFLAMVALYGLGMMTSSLYLLLSREAWHISNLAQEPVYLFSGFYFPIKNFGFWISAVASIIPLTMGLDAMRQLVFKSGPSLGFISVPIEISVLALLSVIFLYSSRLMLAYMEKLALREGRLTENRR
;
A
#
# COMPACT_ATOMS: atom_id res chain seq x y z
N MET A 1 26.80 -72.96 -6.39
CA MET A 1 26.55 -72.46 -7.74
C MET A 1 25.48 -71.38 -7.54
N SER A 2 25.66 -70.16 -7.80
CA SER A 2 26.72 -69.27 -8.33
C SER A 2 26.58 -67.94 -7.63
N ASN A 3 27.68 -67.43 -7.13
CA ASN A 3 27.88 -66.07 -6.67
C ASN A 3 27.98 -65.09 -7.85
N ASN A 4 27.78 -63.84 -7.53
CA ASN A 4 28.15 -62.62 -8.23
C ASN A 4 27.03 -61.96 -9.03
N LEU A 5 26.69 -60.78 -8.52
CA LEU A 5 26.74 -59.53 -9.31
C LEU A 5 26.08 -58.39 -8.52
N TYR A 6 26.81 -57.72 -7.65
CA TYR A 6 26.59 -56.27 -7.37
C TYR A 6 27.96 -55.66 -7.04
N SER A 7 28.70 -55.38 -8.08
CA SER A 7 29.80 -54.44 -8.05
C SER A 7 29.22 -53.05 -8.17
N THR A 8 28.87 -52.42 -7.06
CA THR A 8 28.57 -51.01 -7.01
C THR A 8 29.84 -50.24 -7.14
N SER A 9 30.16 -49.82 -8.35
CA SER A 9 31.19 -48.81 -8.60
C SER A 9 30.80 -47.57 -7.83
N GLN A 10 31.38 -47.32 -6.68
CA GLN A 10 31.39 -46.03 -6.04
C GLN A 10 32.12 -45.07 -6.99
N MET A 11 31.36 -44.30 -7.75
CA MET A 11 31.82 -43.09 -8.39
C MET A 11 32.14 -42.10 -7.28
N LEU A 12 33.36 -42.22 -6.75
CA LEU A 12 33.94 -41.18 -5.91
C LEU A 12 34.14 -39.96 -6.82
N ILE A 13 33.19 -39.05 -6.78
CA ILE A 13 33.36 -37.68 -7.30
C ILE A 13 34.55 -37.12 -6.52
N GLN A 14 35.66 -36.89 -7.21
CA GLN A 14 36.83 -36.28 -6.59
C GLN A 14 36.47 -34.88 -6.12
N PRO A 15 36.86 -34.48 -4.90
CA PRO A 15 36.56 -33.16 -4.35
C PRO A 15 37.09 -32.00 -5.18
N ASP A 16 38.07 -32.22 -6.04
CA ASP A 16 38.71 -31.18 -6.85
C ASP A 16 37.90 -30.77 -8.11
N GLU A 17 36.89 -31.52 -8.55
CA GLU A 17 36.05 -31.13 -9.68
C GLU A 17 34.88 -30.23 -9.30
N LEU A 18 34.61 -30.01 -8.00
CA LEU A 18 33.57 -29.13 -7.51
C LEU A 18 34.00 -27.66 -7.36
N SER A 19 35.24 -27.34 -7.69
CA SER A 19 35.84 -26.07 -7.33
C SER A 19 35.83 -24.91 -8.36
N PRO A 20 35.47 -25.03 -9.65
CA PRO A 20 35.38 -23.82 -10.49
C PRO A 20 34.05 -23.15 -10.55
N MET A 21 32.94 -23.79 -10.13
CA MET A 21 31.62 -23.20 -10.29
C MET A 21 31.21 -22.25 -9.15
N ALA A 22 31.86 -22.27 -8.02
CA ALA A 22 31.58 -21.40 -6.88
C ALA A 22 32.28 -20.03 -6.97
N GLY A 23 33.15 -19.83 -7.95
CA GLY A 23 33.98 -18.62 -8.08
C GLY A 23 33.52 -17.60 -9.12
N ASP A 24 32.70 -17.98 -10.08
CA ASP A 24 32.21 -17.05 -11.11
C ASP A 24 30.99 -16.27 -10.68
N ARG A 25 31.27 -15.30 -9.82
CA ARG A 25 30.79 -13.91 -9.91
C ARG A 25 29.34 -13.77 -10.34
N ILE A 26 28.44 -13.92 -9.35
CA ILE A 26 27.29 -13.06 -9.34
C ILE A 26 27.85 -11.64 -9.49
N PRO A 27 27.60 -10.92 -10.58
CA PRO A 27 28.10 -9.56 -10.71
C PRO A 27 27.58 -8.80 -9.50
N LYS A 28 28.51 -8.32 -8.68
CA LYS A 28 28.23 -7.53 -7.50
C LYS A 28 27.69 -6.18 -7.98
N ASN A 29 26.46 -6.18 -8.52
CA ASN A 29 25.66 -4.99 -8.74
C ASN A 29 25.25 -4.45 -7.36
N SER A 30 26.28 -4.13 -6.55
CA SER A 30 26.09 -3.48 -5.28
C SER A 30 25.79 -2.02 -5.55
N GLY A 31 24.65 -1.54 -5.07
CA GLY A 31 24.33 -0.13 -5.13
C GLY A 31 22.96 0.16 -5.76
N TRP A 32 22.82 1.38 -6.27
CA TRP A 32 21.59 1.93 -6.81
C TRP A 32 20.94 1.08 -7.92
N ARG A 33 21.73 0.46 -8.77
CA ARG A 33 21.23 -0.42 -9.85
C ARG A 33 20.49 -1.64 -9.31
N LEU A 34 21.06 -2.33 -8.33
CA LEU A 34 20.41 -3.48 -7.70
C LEU A 34 19.10 -3.06 -7.01
N TYR A 35 19.11 -1.88 -6.34
CA TYR A 35 17.92 -1.34 -5.70
C TYR A 35 16.79 -1.13 -6.71
N ILE A 36 17.04 -0.44 -7.81
CA ILE A 36 16.04 -0.18 -8.86
C ILE A 36 15.58 -1.49 -9.51
N GLN A 37 16.48 -2.40 -9.84
CA GLN A 37 16.15 -3.70 -10.43
C GLN A 37 15.25 -4.52 -9.50
N THR A 38 15.52 -4.51 -8.21
CA THR A 38 14.67 -5.17 -7.21
C THR A 38 13.28 -4.56 -7.16
N VAL A 39 13.18 -3.22 -7.16
CA VAL A 39 11.91 -2.51 -7.18
C VAL A 39 11.08 -2.89 -8.41
N ILE A 40 11.70 -2.86 -9.59
CA ILE A 40 11.03 -3.24 -10.86
C ILE A 40 10.63 -4.73 -10.84
N ALA A 41 11.54 -5.61 -10.45
CA ALA A 41 11.31 -7.05 -10.41
C ALA A 41 10.16 -7.44 -9.47
N ARG A 42 9.94 -6.69 -8.39
CA ARG A 42 8.85 -6.94 -7.43
C ARG A 42 7.54 -6.24 -7.78
N SER A 43 7.58 -5.11 -8.50
CA SER A 43 6.37 -4.43 -8.97
C SER A 43 5.71 -5.16 -10.14
N TYR A 44 6.50 -5.68 -11.08
CA TYR A 44 6.02 -6.30 -12.31
C TYR A 44 5.07 -7.50 -12.09
N PRO A 45 5.41 -8.53 -11.29
CA PRO A 45 4.51 -9.67 -11.08
C PRO A 45 3.19 -9.26 -10.43
N ARG A 46 3.21 -8.24 -9.57
CA ARG A 46 2.01 -7.72 -8.90
C ARG A 46 1.08 -7.02 -9.89
N ILE A 47 1.65 -6.19 -10.77
CA ILE A 47 0.88 -5.51 -11.82
C ILE A 47 0.26 -6.53 -12.78
N VAL A 48 1.07 -7.44 -13.31
CA VAL A 48 0.60 -8.45 -14.28
C VAL A 48 -0.39 -9.42 -13.66
N GLY A 49 -0.15 -9.87 -12.41
CA GLY A 49 -1.06 -10.77 -11.71
C GLY A 49 -2.45 -10.15 -11.52
N GLN A 50 -2.51 -8.91 -11.08
CA GLN A 50 -3.78 -8.22 -10.89
C GLN A 50 -4.49 -7.88 -12.21
N MET A 51 -3.75 -7.59 -13.28
CA MET A 51 -4.36 -7.35 -14.60
C MET A 51 -4.91 -8.61 -15.26
N ARG A 52 -4.43 -9.79 -14.89
CA ARG A 52 -4.95 -11.07 -15.40
C ARG A 52 -6.25 -11.51 -14.74
N ASP A 53 -6.50 -11.04 -13.52
CA ASP A 53 -7.70 -11.39 -12.76
C ASP A 53 -8.76 -10.28 -12.88
N LEU A 54 -9.46 -10.26 -14.01
CA LEU A 54 -10.53 -9.29 -14.27
C LEU A 54 -11.71 -9.43 -13.31
N SER A 55 -11.97 -10.63 -12.80
CA SER A 55 -13.04 -10.88 -11.83
C SER A 55 -12.74 -10.16 -10.52
N TRP A 56 -11.51 -10.30 -10.03
CA TRP A 56 -11.08 -9.61 -8.82
C TRP A 56 -11.12 -8.10 -8.99
N LEU A 57 -10.64 -7.58 -10.13
CA LEU A 57 -10.69 -6.15 -10.45
C LEU A 57 -12.14 -5.62 -10.45
N PHE A 58 -13.08 -6.39 -11.00
CA PHE A 58 -14.50 -6.04 -11.03
C PHE A 58 -15.08 -5.93 -9.60
N PHE A 59 -14.93 -6.96 -8.78
CA PHE A 59 -15.48 -6.95 -7.42
C PHE A 59 -14.81 -5.90 -6.53
N ASP A 60 -13.50 -5.72 -6.61
CA ASP A 60 -12.76 -4.70 -5.88
C ASP A 60 -13.14 -3.27 -6.26
N THR A 61 -13.68 -3.07 -7.47
CA THR A 61 -14.20 -1.76 -7.91
C THR A 61 -15.67 -1.60 -7.53
N LEU A 62 -16.45 -2.68 -7.64
CA LEU A 62 -17.89 -2.66 -7.40
C LEU A 62 -18.23 -2.32 -5.95
N LEU A 63 -17.52 -2.90 -4.97
CA LEU A 63 -17.82 -2.68 -3.55
C LEU A 63 -17.66 -1.20 -3.13
N PRO A 64 -16.55 -0.50 -3.41
CA PRO A 64 -16.46 0.93 -3.14
C PRO A 64 -17.49 1.75 -3.92
N LEU A 65 -17.81 1.37 -5.15
CA LEU A 65 -18.81 2.06 -5.95
C LEU A 65 -20.21 1.95 -5.33
N LEU A 66 -20.59 0.78 -4.81
CA LEU A 66 -21.85 0.60 -4.08
C LEU A 66 -21.91 1.48 -2.82
N SER A 67 -20.79 1.59 -2.09
CA SER A 67 -20.70 2.52 -0.95
C SER A 67 -20.90 3.96 -1.40
N VAL A 68 -20.25 4.38 -2.49
CA VAL A 68 -20.47 5.71 -3.09
C VAL A 68 -21.93 5.92 -3.43
N CYS A 69 -22.58 4.96 -4.11
CA CYS A 69 -24.01 5.03 -4.44
C CYS A 69 -24.88 5.26 -3.20
N THR A 70 -24.61 4.49 -2.12
CA THR A 70 -25.36 4.62 -0.87
C THR A 70 -25.30 6.04 -0.32
N TYR A 71 -24.11 6.63 -0.18
CA TYR A 71 -23.97 7.98 0.34
C TYR A 71 -24.50 9.05 -0.60
N VAL A 72 -24.37 8.86 -1.92
CA VAL A 72 -24.98 9.78 -2.90
C VAL A 72 -26.50 9.81 -2.75
N PHE A 73 -27.14 8.64 -2.60
CA PHE A 73 -28.60 8.60 -2.39
C PHE A 73 -29.01 9.24 -1.05
N VAL A 74 -28.22 9.05 0.01
CA VAL A 74 -28.45 9.73 1.29
C VAL A 74 -28.37 11.24 1.11
N TYR A 75 -27.33 11.77 0.45
CA TYR A 75 -27.20 13.20 0.22
C TYR A 75 -28.31 13.79 -0.66
N ARG A 76 -28.78 13.05 -1.67
CA ARG A 76 -29.95 13.45 -2.46
C ARG A 76 -31.22 13.47 -1.62
N ALA A 77 -31.42 12.49 -0.74
CA ALA A 77 -32.60 12.43 0.12
C ALA A 77 -32.70 13.60 1.12
N ILE A 78 -31.57 14.09 1.63
CA ILE A 78 -31.51 15.24 2.53
C ILE A 78 -31.34 16.58 1.80
N HIS A 79 -31.39 16.59 0.46
CA HIS A 79 -31.23 17.78 -0.39
C HIS A 79 -29.91 18.53 -0.14
N ALA A 80 -28.81 17.78 0.07
CA ALA A 80 -27.51 18.37 0.27
C ALA A 80 -27.00 19.06 -1.02
N PRO A 81 -26.08 20.05 -0.92
CA PRO A 81 -25.46 20.67 -2.08
C PRO A 81 -24.83 19.65 -3.04
N GLU A 82 -24.90 19.89 -4.36
CA GLU A 82 -24.43 18.95 -5.39
C GLU A 82 -22.94 18.61 -5.25
N ASP A 83 -22.11 19.53 -4.76
CA ASP A 83 -20.67 19.29 -4.53
C ASP A 83 -20.42 18.13 -3.55
N TYR A 84 -21.35 17.85 -2.60
CA TYR A 84 -21.24 16.73 -1.68
C TYR A 84 -21.30 15.37 -2.40
N ILE A 85 -22.01 15.30 -3.52
CA ILE A 85 -22.03 14.09 -4.36
C ILE A 85 -20.62 13.83 -4.92
N GLY A 86 -20.00 14.88 -5.45
CA GLY A 86 -18.62 14.80 -5.91
C GLY A 86 -17.63 14.46 -4.80
N PHE A 87 -17.83 14.99 -3.59
CA PHE A 87 -17.01 14.67 -2.42
C PHE A 87 -17.01 13.17 -2.11
N VAL A 88 -18.17 12.53 -2.20
CA VAL A 88 -18.33 11.09 -1.98
C VAL A 88 -17.65 10.29 -3.08
N VAL A 89 -17.74 10.71 -4.34
CA VAL A 89 -17.09 10.03 -5.46
C VAL A 89 -15.56 10.05 -5.31
N VAL A 90 -14.98 11.21 -5.02
CA VAL A 90 -13.54 11.34 -4.75
C VAL A 90 -13.14 10.54 -3.49
N GLY A 91 -13.96 10.60 -2.43
CA GLY A 91 -13.77 9.82 -1.22
C GLY A 91 -13.74 8.32 -1.48
N GLY A 92 -14.70 7.80 -2.27
CA GLY A 92 -14.75 6.39 -2.66
C GLY A 92 -13.51 5.92 -3.45
N ALA A 93 -13.00 6.77 -4.33
CA ALA A 93 -11.73 6.48 -5.02
C ALA A 93 -10.55 6.41 -4.04
N MET A 94 -10.52 7.26 -3.03
CA MET A 94 -9.46 7.27 -2.01
C MET A 94 -9.56 6.11 -1.02
N ILE A 95 -10.77 5.59 -0.76
CA ILE A 95 -10.97 4.34 -0.01
C ILE A 95 -10.24 3.17 -0.66
N ALA A 96 -10.21 3.09 -2.00
CA ALA A 96 -9.50 2.03 -2.69
C ALA A 96 -8.00 2.02 -2.34
N PHE A 97 -7.37 3.20 -2.19
CA PHE A 97 -5.97 3.30 -1.76
C PHE A 97 -5.80 2.88 -0.29
N TRP A 98 -6.70 3.30 0.59
CA TRP A 98 -6.68 2.89 1.99
C TRP A 98 -6.78 1.37 2.13
N MET A 99 -7.74 0.75 1.43
CA MET A 99 -7.91 -0.70 1.45
C MET A 99 -6.68 -1.44 0.93
N ASN A 100 -6.06 -0.93 -0.15
CA ASN A 100 -4.83 -1.52 -0.66
C ASN A 100 -3.68 -1.42 0.34
N VAL A 101 -3.56 -0.31 1.07
CA VAL A 101 -2.52 -0.16 2.08
C VAL A 101 -2.80 -1.06 3.28
N LEU A 102 -4.02 -1.06 3.78
CA LEU A 102 -4.39 -1.83 4.97
C LEU A 102 -4.28 -3.35 4.74
N TRP A 103 -4.89 -3.85 3.66
CA TRP A 103 -4.97 -5.28 3.39
C TRP A 103 -3.90 -5.80 2.44
N GLY A 104 -3.47 -4.98 1.49
CA GLY A 104 -2.49 -5.37 0.48
C GLY A 104 -1.05 -5.13 0.90
N MET A 105 -0.76 -3.96 1.49
CA MET A 105 0.62 -3.58 1.82
C MET A 105 1.02 -3.97 3.24
N SER A 106 0.17 -3.66 4.23
CA SER A 106 0.49 -3.93 5.64
C SER A 106 0.60 -5.42 5.94
N SER A 107 -0.23 -6.26 5.34
CA SER A 107 -0.19 -7.72 5.52
C SER A 107 0.86 -8.44 4.68
N GLN A 108 1.55 -7.73 3.76
CA GLN A 108 2.39 -8.38 2.75
C GLN A 108 3.51 -9.24 3.33
N LEU A 109 4.28 -8.72 4.28
CA LEU A 109 5.39 -9.49 4.89
C LEU A 109 4.87 -10.70 5.68
N TYR A 110 3.70 -10.61 6.27
CA TYR A 110 3.05 -11.74 6.92
C TYR A 110 2.75 -12.87 5.92
N TRP A 111 2.12 -12.54 4.79
CA TRP A 111 1.83 -13.53 3.75
C TRP A 111 3.08 -14.13 3.12
N GLU A 112 4.12 -13.33 2.88
CA GLU A 112 5.41 -13.83 2.38
C GLU A 112 6.08 -14.78 3.38
N LYS A 113 5.89 -14.56 4.69
CA LYS A 113 6.33 -15.48 5.74
C LYS A 113 5.55 -16.79 5.68
N GLU A 114 4.22 -16.74 5.62
CA GLU A 114 3.36 -17.93 5.56
C GLU A 114 3.63 -18.79 4.31
N GLN A 115 4.01 -18.16 3.20
CA GLN A 115 4.39 -18.82 1.95
C GLN A 115 5.85 -19.32 1.94
N GLY A 116 6.64 -19.03 2.97
CA GLY A 116 8.04 -19.40 3.06
C GLY A 116 9.00 -18.51 2.24
N ASN A 117 8.51 -17.50 1.56
CA ASN A 117 9.31 -16.61 0.71
C ASN A 117 10.19 -15.64 1.50
N LEU A 118 9.82 -15.34 2.75
CA LEU A 118 10.52 -14.36 3.58
C LEU A 118 11.99 -14.74 3.82
N SER A 119 12.27 -16.03 4.01
CA SER A 119 13.64 -16.54 4.16
C SER A 119 14.50 -16.27 2.93
N LEU A 120 13.92 -16.40 1.73
CA LEU A 120 14.60 -16.11 0.46
C LEU A 120 14.94 -14.62 0.34
N TYR A 121 14.05 -13.74 0.82
CA TYR A 121 14.30 -12.29 0.81
C TYR A 121 15.43 -11.90 1.76
N ILE A 122 15.50 -12.51 2.94
CA ILE A 122 16.55 -12.24 3.92
C ILE A 122 17.92 -12.72 3.41
N MET A 123 17.96 -13.85 2.70
CA MET A 123 19.19 -14.37 2.09
C MET A 123 19.59 -13.65 0.80
N SER A 124 18.68 -12.89 0.20
CA SER A 124 18.93 -12.13 -1.02
C SER A 124 19.89 -10.96 -0.76
N PRO A 125 20.77 -10.61 -1.72
CA PRO A 125 21.57 -9.37 -1.63
C PRO A 125 20.73 -8.10 -1.77
N ALA A 126 19.46 -8.21 -2.09
CA ALA A 126 18.53 -7.08 -2.23
C ALA A 126 18.09 -6.55 -0.86
N SER A 127 17.94 -5.23 -0.73
CA SER A 127 17.40 -4.68 0.50
C SER A 127 15.90 -4.96 0.64
N MET A 128 15.46 -5.34 1.84
CA MET A 128 14.04 -5.56 2.14
C MET A 128 13.19 -4.31 1.83
N MET A 129 13.75 -3.13 2.03
CA MET A 129 13.09 -1.87 1.68
C MET A 129 12.80 -1.74 0.18
N ALA A 130 13.74 -2.18 -0.70
CA ALA A 130 13.52 -2.19 -2.14
C ALA A 130 12.42 -3.19 -2.54
N ILE A 131 12.37 -4.35 -1.89
CA ILE A 131 11.32 -5.35 -2.09
C ILE A 131 9.95 -4.76 -1.73
N LEU A 132 9.81 -4.17 -0.54
CA LEU A 132 8.57 -3.54 -0.10
C LEU A 132 8.16 -2.37 -0.99
N LEU A 133 9.11 -1.54 -1.40
CA LEU A 133 8.85 -0.43 -2.32
C LEU A 133 8.35 -0.93 -3.68
N GLY A 134 8.92 -2.01 -4.21
CA GLY A 134 8.42 -2.64 -5.44
C GLY A 134 6.99 -3.16 -5.30
N MET A 135 6.67 -3.79 -4.17
CA MET A 135 5.31 -4.23 -3.87
C MET A 135 4.35 -3.05 -3.72
N ALA A 136 4.79 -1.95 -3.07
CA ALA A 136 4.02 -0.73 -2.92
C ALA A 136 3.70 -0.09 -4.27
N LEU A 137 4.68 0.04 -5.16
CA LEU A 137 4.49 0.59 -6.51
C LEU A 137 3.56 -0.28 -7.36
N GLY A 138 3.68 -1.59 -7.29
CA GLY A 138 2.75 -2.51 -7.96
C GLY A 138 1.32 -2.35 -7.46
N GLY A 139 1.13 -2.26 -6.15
CA GLY A 139 -0.16 -2.00 -5.52
C GLY A 139 -0.73 -0.62 -5.87
N LEU A 140 0.11 0.41 -5.83
CA LEU A 140 -0.27 1.78 -6.22
C LEU A 140 -0.79 1.84 -7.66
N PHE A 141 -0.07 1.24 -8.60
CA PHE A 141 -0.49 1.21 -10.01
C PHE A 141 -1.88 0.60 -10.18
N SER A 142 -2.09 -0.60 -9.65
CA SER A 142 -3.36 -1.31 -9.77
C SER A 142 -4.51 -0.58 -9.06
N THR A 143 -4.22 0.02 -7.92
CA THR A 143 -5.22 0.80 -7.17
C THR A 143 -5.56 2.10 -7.87
N THR A 144 -4.59 2.74 -8.54
CA THR A 144 -4.84 3.93 -9.35
C THR A 144 -5.83 3.60 -10.48
N LEU A 145 -5.68 2.45 -11.13
CA LEU A 145 -6.62 2.03 -12.17
C LEU A 145 -8.04 1.86 -11.61
N ARG A 146 -8.18 1.21 -10.44
CA ARG A 146 -9.48 1.07 -9.75
C ARG A 146 -10.08 2.41 -9.34
N ALA A 147 -9.28 3.28 -8.74
CA ALA A 147 -9.69 4.62 -8.34
C ALA A 147 -10.18 5.45 -9.53
N LEU A 148 -9.49 5.37 -10.67
CA LEU A 148 -9.92 6.01 -11.91
C LEU A 148 -11.27 5.46 -12.39
N MET A 149 -11.49 4.14 -12.34
CA MET A 149 -12.78 3.54 -12.68
C MET A 149 -13.90 4.06 -11.77
N ILE A 150 -13.66 4.17 -10.45
CA ILE A 150 -14.63 4.70 -9.49
C ILE A 150 -14.95 6.17 -9.81
N ILE A 151 -13.95 6.98 -10.10
CA ILE A 151 -14.14 8.40 -10.48
C ILE A 151 -14.93 8.50 -11.80
N ILE A 152 -14.55 7.76 -12.83
CA ILE A 152 -15.21 7.79 -14.13
C ILE A 152 -16.67 7.34 -14.00
N LEU A 153 -16.91 6.16 -13.44
CA LEU A 153 -18.27 5.62 -13.29
C LEU A 153 -19.12 6.48 -12.36
N GLY A 154 -18.58 6.89 -11.22
CA GLY A 154 -19.27 7.78 -10.28
C GLY A 154 -19.61 9.14 -10.91
N SER A 155 -18.71 9.71 -11.70
CA SER A 155 -18.96 10.97 -12.40
C SER A 155 -20.02 10.83 -13.49
N LEU A 156 -20.00 9.74 -14.24
CA LEU A 156 -20.99 9.46 -15.29
C LEU A 156 -22.38 9.20 -14.71
N PHE A 157 -22.49 8.37 -13.68
CA PHE A 157 -23.78 8.02 -13.09
C PHE A 157 -24.42 9.19 -12.30
N PHE A 158 -23.61 10.04 -11.68
CA PHE A 158 -24.12 11.10 -10.82
C PHE A 158 -23.94 12.51 -11.37
N ASN A 159 -23.39 12.63 -12.60
CA ASN A 159 -23.18 13.91 -13.30
C ASN A 159 -22.36 14.91 -12.47
N VAL A 160 -21.26 14.45 -11.87
CA VAL A 160 -20.40 15.26 -11.00
C VAL A 160 -19.67 16.32 -11.82
N GLN A 161 -19.74 17.58 -11.36
CA GLN A 161 -19.04 18.69 -11.98
C GLN A 161 -17.76 19.03 -11.22
N TYR A 162 -16.65 18.99 -11.90
CA TYR A 162 -15.35 19.35 -11.35
C TYR A 162 -14.94 20.76 -11.78
N ALA A 163 -14.40 21.53 -10.84
CA ALA A 163 -13.88 22.89 -11.07
C ALA A 163 -12.46 23.01 -10.51
N VAL A 164 -11.51 22.33 -11.19
CA VAL A 164 -10.13 22.23 -10.69
C VAL A 164 -9.47 23.62 -10.71
N SER A 165 -9.06 24.09 -9.54
CA SER A 165 -8.40 25.40 -9.36
C SER A 165 -6.91 25.37 -9.75
N SER A 166 -6.19 24.27 -9.49
CA SER A 166 -4.78 24.09 -9.82
C SER A 166 -4.40 22.63 -10.00
N TYR A 167 -4.08 22.22 -11.21
CA TYR A 167 -3.63 20.84 -11.50
C TYR A 167 -2.28 20.53 -10.86
N ALA A 168 -1.36 21.49 -10.76
CA ALA A 168 -0.05 21.29 -10.16
C ALA A 168 -0.14 20.99 -8.66
N GLN A 169 -0.99 21.75 -7.93
CA GLN A 169 -1.22 21.51 -6.52
C GLN A 169 -1.97 20.18 -6.30
N LEU A 170 -2.95 19.85 -7.14
CA LEU A 170 -3.68 18.59 -7.09
C LEU A 170 -2.74 17.39 -7.26
N PHE A 171 -1.83 17.46 -8.24
CA PHE A 171 -0.82 16.42 -8.43
C PHE A 171 0.14 16.32 -7.23
N ALA A 172 0.61 17.44 -6.70
CA ALA A 172 1.50 17.47 -5.54
C ALA A 172 0.82 16.86 -4.29
N VAL A 173 -0.44 17.24 -4.02
CA VAL A 173 -1.23 16.70 -2.92
C VAL A 173 -1.41 15.19 -3.09
N PHE A 174 -1.84 14.74 -4.27
CA PHE A 174 -2.01 13.31 -4.54
C PHE A 174 -0.70 12.54 -4.35
N PHE A 175 0.38 13.02 -4.93
CA PHE A 175 1.69 12.38 -4.84
C PHE A 175 2.17 12.27 -3.39
N LEU A 176 2.14 13.38 -2.62
CA LEU A 176 2.55 13.38 -1.22
C LEU A 176 1.66 12.51 -0.35
N ALA A 177 0.34 12.56 -0.57
CA ALA A 177 -0.60 11.68 0.13
C ALA A 177 -0.28 10.20 -0.12
N MET A 178 0.02 9.81 -1.37
CA MET A 178 0.40 8.43 -1.70
C MET A 178 1.75 8.04 -1.09
N VAL A 179 2.75 8.91 -1.14
CA VAL A 179 4.07 8.65 -0.51
C VAL A 179 3.92 8.44 0.99
N ALA A 180 3.17 9.30 1.67
CA ALA A 180 2.93 9.18 3.12
C ALA A 180 2.10 7.93 3.45
N LEU A 181 1.05 7.65 2.68
CA LEU A 181 0.14 6.53 2.89
C LEU A 181 0.85 5.17 2.70
N TYR A 182 1.62 5.02 1.62
CA TYR A 182 2.40 3.79 1.38
C TYR A 182 3.59 3.69 2.33
N GLY A 183 4.17 4.81 2.76
CA GLY A 183 5.15 4.85 3.85
C GLY A 183 4.58 4.30 5.16
N LEU A 184 3.35 4.70 5.53
CA LEU A 184 2.60 4.14 6.65
C LEU A 184 2.36 2.63 6.46
N GLY A 185 1.97 2.19 5.26
CA GLY A 185 1.78 0.77 4.93
C GLY A 185 3.05 -0.07 5.08
N MET A 186 4.20 0.46 4.64
CA MET A 186 5.49 -0.21 4.83
C MET A 186 5.89 -0.30 6.32
N MET A 187 5.62 0.75 7.10
CA MET A 187 5.84 0.76 8.54
C MET A 187 4.98 -0.30 9.24
N THR A 188 3.68 -0.32 8.95
CA THR A 188 2.74 -1.28 9.52
C THR A 188 3.01 -2.71 9.07
N SER A 189 3.53 -2.93 7.86
CA SER A 189 3.95 -4.25 7.38
C SER A 189 5.00 -4.91 8.28
N SER A 190 5.95 -4.12 8.78
CA SER A 190 6.94 -4.61 9.76
C SER A 190 6.27 -4.99 11.10
N LEU A 191 5.27 -4.23 11.51
CA LEU A 191 4.51 -4.49 12.74
C LEU A 191 3.67 -5.77 12.63
N TYR A 192 3.05 -6.01 11.48
CA TYR A 192 2.28 -7.23 11.19
C TYR A 192 3.14 -8.50 11.30
N LEU A 193 4.38 -8.41 10.88
CA LEU A 193 5.31 -9.53 11.01
C LEU A 193 5.58 -9.91 12.47
N LEU A 194 5.59 -8.92 13.38
CA LEU A 194 5.74 -9.14 14.84
C LEU A 194 4.46 -9.74 15.47
N LEU A 195 3.32 -9.16 15.13
CA LEU A 195 2.04 -9.48 15.76
C LEU A 195 1.38 -10.73 15.18
N SER A 196 1.82 -11.20 14.00
CA SER A 196 1.29 -12.40 13.34
C SER A 196 -0.25 -12.35 13.21
N ARG A 197 -0.97 -13.34 13.77
CA ARG A 197 -2.43 -13.46 13.68
C ARG A 197 -3.18 -12.28 14.34
N GLU A 198 -2.64 -11.68 15.38
CA GLU A 198 -3.24 -10.54 16.08
C GLU A 198 -3.34 -9.29 15.17
N ALA A 199 -2.39 -9.13 14.23
CA ALA A 199 -2.38 -8.02 13.29
C ALA A 199 -3.67 -7.93 12.45
N TRP A 200 -4.27 -9.06 12.11
CA TRP A 200 -5.52 -9.12 11.37
C TRP A 200 -6.70 -8.50 12.15
N HIS A 201 -6.78 -8.78 13.45
CA HIS A 201 -7.81 -8.19 14.32
C HIS A 201 -7.60 -6.68 14.46
N ILE A 202 -6.34 -6.22 14.57
CA ILE A 202 -6.02 -4.79 14.66
C ILE A 202 -6.42 -4.06 13.37
N SER A 203 -6.21 -4.67 12.20
CA SER A 203 -6.63 -4.07 10.93
C SER A 203 -8.13 -3.92 10.79
N ASN A 204 -8.88 -4.97 11.15
CA ASN A 204 -10.32 -4.89 11.16
C ASN A 204 -10.81 -3.80 12.12
N LEU A 205 -10.22 -3.72 13.31
CA LEU A 205 -10.57 -2.70 14.30
C LEU A 205 -10.22 -1.29 13.84
N ALA A 206 -9.11 -1.10 13.11
CA ALA A 206 -8.67 0.20 12.62
C ALA A 206 -9.48 0.67 11.40
N GLN A 207 -10.09 -0.23 10.65
CA GLN A 207 -10.78 0.10 9.39
C GLN A 207 -11.95 1.05 9.59
N GLU A 208 -12.88 0.72 10.51
CA GLU A 208 -14.10 1.50 10.71
C GLU A 208 -13.85 2.91 11.29
N PRO A 209 -12.99 3.09 12.32
CA PRO A 209 -12.63 4.42 12.78
C PRO A 209 -12.01 5.28 11.69
N VAL A 210 -11.16 4.69 10.83
CA VAL A 210 -10.56 5.44 9.72
C VAL A 210 -11.62 5.83 8.69
N TYR A 211 -12.57 4.96 8.37
CA TYR A 211 -13.68 5.33 7.48
C TYR A 211 -14.51 6.48 8.03
N LEU A 212 -14.77 6.48 9.32
CA LEU A 212 -15.54 7.55 9.96
C LEU A 212 -14.75 8.86 10.00
N PHE A 213 -13.53 8.84 10.52
CA PHE A 213 -12.78 10.06 10.85
C PHE A 213 -11.93 10.62 9.72
N SER A 214 -11.55 9.82 8.71
CA SER A 214 -10.73 10.31 7.59
C SER A 214 -11.51 11.16 6.58
N GLY A 215 -12.79 11.32 6.78
CA GLY A 215 -13.59 12.22 5.93
C GLY A 215 -13.88 11.66 4.55
N PHE A 216 -13.91 10.35 4.34
CA PHE A 216 -14.22 9.78 3.04
C PHE A 216 -15.55 10.20 2.46
N TYR A 217 -16.56 10.34 3.30
CA TYR A 217 -17.93 10.61 2.88
C TYR A 217 -18.38 12.03 3.18
N PHE A 218 -17.76 12.73 4.14
CA PHE A 218 -18.13 14.09 4.55
C PHE A 218 -16.89 14.90 4.95
N PRO A 219 -16.97 16.26 4.92
CA PRO A 219 -15.85 17.10 5.29
C PRO A 219 -15.44 16.91 6.75
N ILE A 220 -14.14 16.75 6.99
CA ILE A 220 -13.60 16.54 8.35
C ILE A 220 -13.80 17.74 9.26
N LYS A 221 -13.91 18.93 8.73
CA LYS A 221 -14.21 20.17 9.46
C LYS A 221 -15.44 20.05 10.36
N ASN A 222 -16.41 19.22 9.97
CA ASN A 222 -17.67 19.04 10.71
C ASN A 222 -17.48 18.30 12.05
N PHE A 223 -16.36 17.61 12.27
CA PHE A 223 -16.04 16.95 13.54
C PHE A 223 -15.47 17.88 14.62
N GLY A 224 -15.18 19.13 14.25
CA GLY A 224 -14.51 20.07 15.13
C GLY A 224 -12.99 19.90 15.14
N PHE A 225 -12.29 20.90 15.70
CA PHE A 225 -10.83 21.03 15.57
C PHE A 225 -10.05 19.81 16.10
N TRP A 226 -10.34 19.33 17.29
CA TRP A 226 -9.55 18.28 17.94
C TRP A 226 -9.64 16.93 17.22
N ILE A 227 -10.86 16.53 16.82
CA ILE A 227 -11.06 15.27 16.11
C ILE A 227 -10.41 15.34 14.73
N SER A 228 -10.60 16.46 14.02
CA SER A 228 -9.98 16.69 12.72
C SER A 228 -8.45 16.69 12.79
N ALA A 229 -7.88 17.30 13.84
CA ALA A 229 -6.42 17.31 14.04
C ALA A 229 -5.86 15.91 14.31
N VAL A 230 -6.52 15.09 15.13
CA VAL A 230 -6.13 13.70 15.36
C VAL A 230 -6.27 12.86 14.09
N ALA A 231 -7.40 13.01 13.37
CA ALA A 231 -7.62 12.32 12.11
C ALA A 231 -6.58 12.68 11.04
N SER A 232 -6.01 13.89 11.10
CA SER A 232 -4.99 14.40 10.18
C SER A 232 -3.62 13.67 10.29
N ILE A 233 -3.43 12.85 11.32
CA ILE A 233 -2.27 11.94 11.41
C ILE A 233 -2.33 10.89 10.30
N ILE A 234 -3.53 10.54 9.84
CA ILE A 234 -3.74 9.66 8.69
C ILE A 234 -3.52 10.49 7.42
N PRO A 235 -2.50 10.17 6.59
CA PRO A 235 -2.15 11.00 5.43
C PRO A 235 -3.29 11.21 4.46
N LEU A 236 -4.16 10.20 4.38
CA LEU A 236 -5.30 10.22 3.47
C LEU A 236 -6.34 11.29 3.83
N THR A 237 -6.49 11.59 5.12
CA THR A 237 -7.40 12.64 5.62
C THR A 237 -7.02 14.01 5.06
N MET A 238 -5.76 14.41 5.22
CA MET A 238 -5.25 15.67 4.68
C MET A 238 -5.25 15.68 3.15
N GLY A 239 -4.83 14.57 2.54
CA GLY A 239 -4.84 14.44 1.08
C GLY A 239 -6.22 14.61 0.49
N LEU A 240 -7.24 13.98 1.11
CA LEU A 240 -8.61 14.05 0.64
C LEU A 240 -9.22 15.43 0.84
N ASP A 241 -8.96 16.08 1.98
CA ASP A 241 -9.44 17.44 2.25
C ASP A 241 -8.85 18.45 1.24
N ALA A 242 -7.52 18.43 1.06
CA ALA A 242 -6.84 19.27 0.06
C ALA A 242 -7.34 19.02 -1.37
N MET A 243 -7.54 17.76 -1.77
CA MET A 243 -8.09 17.44 -3.10
C MET A 243 -9.47 18.04 -3.30
N ARG A 244 -10.36 17.94 -2.30
CA ARG A 244 -11.71 18.52 -2.37
C ARG A 244 -11.67 20.03 -2.48
N GLN A 245 -10.80 20.70 -1.73
CA GLN A 245 -10.60 22.14 -1.83
C GLN A 245 -10.16 22.57 -3.23
N LEU A 246 -9.35 21.74 -3.91
CA LEU A 246 -8.81 22.04 -5.24
C LEU A 246 -9.77 21.69 -6.38
N VAL A 247 -10.67 20.72 -6.17
CA VAL A 247 -11.47 20.11 -7.25
C VAL A 247 -12.89 20.67 -7.30
N PHE A 248 -13.43 21.19 -6.19
CA PHE A 248 -14.81 21.69 -6.13
C PHE A 248 -14.87 23.16 -5.77
N LYS A 249 -15.89 23.88 -6.30
CA LYS A 249 -16.10 25.31 -6.03
C LYS A 249 -16.34 25.60 -4.55
N SER A 250 -17.13 24.78 -3.87
CA SER A 250 -17.41 24.90 -2.43
C SER A 250 -16.28 24.34 -1.56
N GLY A 251 -15.31 23.64 -2.14
CA GLY A 251 -14.22 23.00 -1.43
C GLY A 251 -13.48 23.90 -0.43
N PRO A 252 -13.05 25.11 -0.82
CA PRO A 252 -12.32 26.00 0.09
C PRO A 252 -13.09 26.41 1.34
N SER A 253 -14.42 26.50 1.25
CA SER A 253 -15.29 26.85 2.40
C SER A 253 -15.47 25.71 3.40
N LEU A 254 -15.31 24.48 2.93
CA LEU A 254 -15.49 23.22 3.68
C LEU A 254 -14.16 22.60 4.13
N GLY A 255 -13.04 23.14 3.68
CA GLY A 255 -11.69 22.68 4.07
C GLY A 255 -11.42 22.92 5.55
N PHE A 256 -10.63 22.03 6.14
CA PHE A 256 -10.21 22.11 7.54
C PHE A 256 -9.13 23.19 7.73
N ILE A 257 -8.11 23.16 6.89
CA ILE A 257 -7.02 24.15 6.85
C ILE A 257 -6.72 24.50 5.40
N SER A 258 -5.87 25.49 5.15
CA SER A 258 -5.53 25.91 3.78
C SER A 258 -4.64 24.87 3.07
N VAL A 259 -4.84 24.72 1.76
CA VAL A 259 -4.09 23.76 0.91
C VAL A 259 -2.58 23.83 1.07
N PRO A 260 -1.91 25.03 1.12
CA PRO A 260 -0.45 25.07 1.32
C PRO A 260 0.01 24.46 2.66
N ILE A 261 -0.79 24.63 3.72
CA ILE A 261 -0.49 24.02 5.03
C ILE A 261 -0.66 22.50 4.94
N GLU A 262 -1.72 22.00 4.29
CA GLU A 262 -1.95 20.56 4.07
C GLU A 262 -0.83 19.92 3.28
N ILE A 263 -0.33 20.58 2.23
CA ILE A 263 0.84 20.13 1.47
C ILE A 263 2.07 20.02 2.38
N SER A 264 2.29 21.00 3.26
CA SER A 264 3.41 21.00 4.20
C SER A 264 3.30 19.85 5.22
N VAL A 265 2.09 19.63 5.76
CA VAL A 265 1.81 18.49 6.68
C VAL A 265 2.00 17.16 5.97
N LEU A 266 1.49 17.00 4.75
CA LEU A 266 1.68 15.78 3.96
C LEU A 266 3.15 15.51 3.65
N ALA A 267 3.94 16.54 3.32
CA ALA A 267 5.37 16.41 3.12
C ALA A 267 6.09 15.95 4.40
N LEU A 268 5.74 16.53 5.56
CA LEU A 268 6.27 16.11 6.86
C LEU A 268 5.90 14.66 7.17
N LEU A 269 4.63 14.27 7.01
CA LEU A 269 4.17 12.90 7.23
C LEU A 269 4.86 11.90 6.29
N SER A 270 5.09 12.29 5.02
CA SER A 270 5.85 11.47 4.07
C SER A 270 7.26 11.15 4.57
N VAL A 271 7.97 12.15 5.07
CA VAL A 271 9.31 11.96 5.63
C VAL A 271 9.26 11.10 6.89
N ILE A 272 8.33 11.39 7.81
CA ILE A 272 8.19 10.65 9.07
C ILE A 272 7.90 9.16 8.79
N PHE A 273 6.91 8.84 7.96
CA PHE A 273 6.51 7.46 7.71
C PHE A 273 7.56 6.68 6.91
N LEU A 274 8.22 7.29 5.92
CA LEU A 274 9.31 6.65 5.19
C LEU A 274 10.53 6.37 6.10
N TYR A 275 10.88 7.33 6.94
CA TYR A 275 11.98 7.15 7.88
C TYR A 275 11.66 6.08 8.94
N SER A 276 10.46 6.14 9.52
CA SER A 276 9.98 5.16 10.50
C SER A 276 9.89 3.76 9.89
N SER A 277 9.41 3.63 8.64
CA SER A 277 9.36 2.34 7.95
C SER A 277 10.75 1.71 7.77
N ARG A 278 11.76 2.52 7.42
CA ARG A 278 13.15 2.06 7.31
C ARG A 278 13.71 1.59 8.66
N LEU A 279 13.47 2.34 9.74
CA LEU A 279 13.92 1.97 11.08
C LEU A 279 13.25 0.68 11.57
N MET A 280 11.93 0.61 11.41
CA MET A 280 11.13 -0.55 11.81
C MET A 280 11.59 -1.81 11.09
N LEU A 281 11.81 -1.71 9.77
CA LEU A 281 12.25 -2.80 8.94
C LEU A 281 13.66 -3.28 9.33
N ALA A 282 14.61 -2.35 9.53
CA ALA A 282 15.96 -2.68 9.98
C ALA A 282 15.96 -3.34 11.38
N TYR A 283 15.09 -2.90 12.27
CA TYR A 283 14.90 -3.54 13.57
C TYR A 283 14.38 -4.97 13.43
N MET A 284 13.40 -5.18 12.54
CA MET A 284 12.80 -6.48 12.25
C MET A 284 13.78 -7.45 11.62
N GLU A 285 14.60 -6.99 10.66
CA GLU A 285 15.67 -7.82 10.07
C GLU A 285 16.65 -8.31 11.15
N LYS A 286 17.06 -7.43 12.06
CA LYS A 286 17.96 -7.80 13.17
C LYS A 286 17.32 -8.79 14.15
N LEU A 287 16.03 -8.60 14.46
CA LEU A 287 15.30 -9.52 15.34
C LEU A 287 15.13 -10.89 14.70
N ALA A 288 14.82 -10.90 13.41
CA ALA A 288 14.70 -12.08 12.59
C ALA A 288 15.95 -12.97 12.61
N LEU A 289 17.11 -12.34 12.44
CA LEU A 289 18.40 -13.02 12.45
C LEU A 289 18.80 -13.54 13.85
N ARG A 290 18.36 -12.83 14.94
CA ARG A 290 18.70 -13.23 16.32
C ARG A 290 17.84 -14.35 16.87
N GLU A 291 16.55 -14.35 16.59
CA GLU A 291 15.60 -15.24 17.25
C GLU A 291 15.24 -16.48 16.42
N GLY A 292 15.65 -16.58 15.14
CA GLY A 292 15.28 -17.69 14.26
C GLY A 292 13.77 -17.83 14.01
N ARG A 293 12.95 -16.97 14.61
CA ARG A 293 11.48 -17.07 14.63
C ARG A 293 10.81 -16.88 13.27
N LEU A 294 11.56 -16.41 12.27
CA LEU A 294 11.00 -16.24 10.92
C LEU A 294 10.90 -17.57 10.15
N THR A 295 11.58 -18.60 10.60
CA THR A 295 11.54 -19.95 10.01
C THR A 295 10.64 -20.93 10.78
N GLU A 296 10.22 -20.59 11.99
CA GLU A 296 9.25 -21.39 12.75
C GLU A 296 7.81 -21.15 12.25
N ASN A 297 7.33 -22.03 11.39
CA ASN A 297 5.90 -22.24 11.21
C ASN A 297 5.36 -22.86 12.52
N ARG A 298 4.89 -22.03 13.45
CA ARG A 298 4.05 -22.54 14.53
C ARG A 298 2.74 -23.05 13.93
N ARG A 299 2.67 -24.38 13.78
CA ARG A 299 1.43 -25.11 13.50
C ARG A 299 0.44 -24.97 14.66
#